data_031d551b187ea51bdac838bf7dc2cee5
#
_entry.id   031d551b187ea51bdac838bf7dc2cee5
#
_cell.length_a   1.000
_cell.length_b   1.000
_cell.length_c   1.000
_cell.angle_alpha   90.00
_cell.angle_beta   90.00
_cell.angle_gamma   90.00
#
_symmetry.space_group_name_H-M   'P 1'
#
loop_
_entity.id
_entity.type
_entity.pdbx_description
1 polymer ?
#
loop_
_entity_poly.entity_id
_entity_poly.type
_entity_poly.pdbx_seq_one_letter_code
_entity_poly.pdbx_strand_id
1 'polypeptide(L)'
;MKKIFIIIIASIFYFSNAFAVTLLDALNQTYQNNIQLNAERENIKVSEEDVNISKADYKPSLTLSGSKSFEDTNKLTNQSGGDASISDVDPFTTSIKLEQTLLDYGRDLTLEKNITALDLAKAKLVKKEQDILHKAIDAFTNLILTRETLDINAKNLNLLIRQVENDQIRRDRGQITNTDLAQS
;
A
#
# COMPACT_ATOMS: atom_id res chain seq x y z
N MET A 1 -12.39 3.62 -55.00
CA MET A 1 -10.92 3.46 -54.80
C MET A 1 -10.35 4.44 -53.78
N LYS A 2 -10.66 5.74 -53.79
CA LYS A 2 -10.13 6.71 -52.78
C LYS A 2 -10.53 6.41 -51.32
N LYS A 3 -11.73 5.89 -51.03
CA LYS A 3 -12.18 5.56 -49.66
C LYS A 3 -11.50 4.32 -49.06
N ILE A 4 -11.10 3.35 -49.88
CA ILE A 4 -10.37 2.15 -49.45
C ILE A 4 -8.92 2.51 -49.12
N PHE A 5 -8.33 3.45 -49.85
CA PHE A 5 -6.97 3.92 -49.62
C PHE A 5 -6.83 4.67 -48.27
N ILE A 6 -7.87 5.42 -47.86
CA ILE A 6 -7.91 6.13 -46.56
C ILE A 6 -8.01 5.15 -45.41
N ILE A 7 -8.75 4.04 -45.53
CA ILE A 7 -8.88 3.01 -44.50
C ILE A 7 -7.57 2.26 -44.30
N ILE A 8 -6.82 1.98 -45.36
CA ILE A 8 -5.52 1.33 -45.30
C ILE A 8 -4.47 2.25 -44.63
N ILE A 9 -4.49 3.55 -44.89
CA ILE A 9 -3.59 4.53 -44.28
C ILE A 9 -3.94 4.68 -42.77
N ALA A 10 -5.21 4.67 -42.38
CA ALA A 10 -5.63 4.75 -40.99
C ALA A 10 -5.25 3.50 -40.17
N SER A 11 -5.18 2.31 -40.77
CA SER A 11 -4.77 1.07 -40.07
C SER A 11 -3.26 0.99 -39.80
N ILE A 12 -2.43 1.75 -40.50
CA ILE A 12 -0.97 1.78 -40.29
C ILE A 12 -0.60 2.61 -39.04
N PHE A 13 -1.47 3.49 -38.55
CA PHE A 13 -1.23 4.31 -37.36
C PHE A 13 -1.47 3.60 -36.04
N TYR A 14 -2.00 2.36 -36.02
CA TYR A 14 -2.16 1.55 -34.82
C TYR A 14 -0.96 0.64 -34.52
N PHE A 15 0.25 1.00 -34.95
CA PHE A 15 1.44 0.37 -34.40
C PHE A 15 1.61 0.84 -32.96
N SER A 16 1.06 0.05 -32.04
CA SER A 16 1.39 0.15 -30.61
C SER A 16 2.90 0.08 -30.50
N ASN A 17 3.53 1.18 -30.09
CA ASN A 17 4.92 1.17 -29.70
C ASN A 17 5.05 0.16 -28.55
N ALA A 18 5.52 -1.04 -28.84
CA ALA A 18 5.97 -1.98 -27.82
C ALA A 18 7.25 -1.40 -27.22
N PHE A 19 7.11 -0.48 -26.27
CA PHE A 19 8.24 0.00 -25.49
C PHE A 19 8.77 -1.20 -24.71
N ALA A 20 9.99 -1.60 -24.99
CA ALA A 20 10.70 -2.50 -24.14
C ALA A 20 10.81 -1.84 -22.76
N VAL A 21 10.13 -2.37 -21.76
CA VAL A 21 10.19 -1.87 -20.38
C VAL A 21 11.63 -2.03 -19.90
N THR A 22 12.28 -0.91 -19.61
CA THR A 22 13.64 -0.92 -19.06
C THR A 22 13.60 -1.18 -17.55
N LEU A 23 14.72 -1.61 -16.97
CA LEU A 23 14.85 -1.72 -15.52
C LEU A 23 14.52 -0.38 -14.83
N LEU A 24 14.95 0.73 -15.40
CA LEU A 24 14.68 2.05 -14.84
C LEU A 24 13.17 2.37 -14.82
N ASP A 25 12.45 2.01 -15.89
CA ASP A 25 10.99 2.21 -15.94
C ASP A 25 10.28 1.35 -14.90
N ALA A 26 10.70 0.10 -14.74
CA ALA A 26 10.16 -0.79 -13.72
C ALA A 26 10.40 -0.26 -12.30
N LEU A 27 11.60 0.27 -12.01
CA LEU A 27 11.94 0.89 -10.73
C LEU A 27 11.13 2.16 -10.48
N ASN A 28 10.98 3.03 -11.48
CA ASN A 28 10.18 4.25 -11.38
C ASN A 28 8.70 3.92 -11.10
N GLN A 29 8.13 2.98 -11.82
CA GLN A 29 6.76 2.52 -11.59
C GLN A 29 6.58 1.91 -10.20
N THR A 30 7.55 1.09 -9.75
CA THR A 30 7.54 0.51 -8.41
C THR A 30 7.59 1.60 -7.35
N TYR A 31 8.48 2.57 -7.50
CA TYR A 31 8.63 3.67 -6.54
C TYR A 31 7.38 4.54 -6.42
N GLN A 32 6.70 4.79 -7.54
CA GLN A 32 5.50 5.64 -7.56
C GLN A 32 4.23 4.91 -7.13
N ASN A 33 4.06 3.65 -7.53
CA ASN A 33 2.79 2.96 -7.43
C ASN A 33 2.75 1.85 -6.38
N ASN A 34 3.85 1.58 -5.68
CA ASN A 34 3.87 0.52 -4.68
C ASN A 34 3.02 0.88 -3.46
N ILE A 35 2.02 0.04 -3.17
CA ILE A 35 1.06 0.24 -2.08
C ILE A 35 1.76 0.29 -0.71
N GLN A 36 2.81 -0.52 -0.51
CA GLN A 36 3.53 -0.55 0.76
C GLN A 36 4.35 0.73 0.99
N LEU A 37 4.95 1.30 -0.08
CA LEU A 37 5.62 2.59 0.02
C LEU A 37 4.65 3.73 0.29
N ASN A 38 3.51 3.71 -0.37
CA ASN A 38 2.48 4.73 -0.14
C ASN A 38 1.92 4.65 1.28
N ALA A 39 1.71 3.44 1.82
CA ALA A 39 1.32 3.26 3.21
C ALA A 39 2.36 3.82 4.19
N GLU A 40 3.66 3.59 3.94
CA GLU A 40 4.73 4.12 4.81
C GLU A 40 4.87 5.65 4.71
N ARG A 41 4.61 6.24 3.54
CA ARG A 41 4.52 7.69 3.36
C ARG A 41 3.37 8.30 4.18
N GLU A 42 2.22 7.62 4.22
CA GLU A 42 1.10 8.05 5.06
C GLU A 42 1.41 7.89 6.56
N ASN A 43 2.18 6.87 6.97
CA ASN A 43 2.63 6.72 8.36
C ASN A 43 3.49 7.90 8.85
N ILE A 44 4.27 8.53 7.96
CA ILE A 44 4.99 9.76 8.31
C ILE A 44 4.01 10.87 8.66
N LYS A 45 2.93 11.05 7.87
CA LYS A 45 1.91 12.06 8.15
C LYS A 45 1.22 11.82 9.49
N VAL A 46 0.94 10.55 9.83
CA VAL A 46 0.41 10.20 11.16
C VAL A 46 1.39 10.66 12.26
N SER A 47 2.67 10.35 12.12
CA SER A 47 3.69 10.78 13.10
C SER A 47 3.86 12.30 13.16
N GLU A 48 3.67 13.02 12.04
CA GLU A 48 3.66 14.49 12.02
C GLU A 48 2.46 15.05 12.80
N GLU A 49 1.27 14.42 12.65
CA GLU A 49 0.09 14.81 13.40
C GLU A 49 0.22 14.49 14.90
N ASP A 50 0.89 13.40 15.29
CA ASP A 50 1.18 13.10 16.70
C ASP A 50 2.06 14.20 17.33
N VAL A 51 3.02 14.74 16.58
CA VAL A 51 3.80 15.92 16.99
C VAL A 51 2.91 17.15 17.12
N ASN A 52 1.99 17.37 16.17
CA ASN A 52 1.06 18.50 16.21
C ASN A 52 0.08 18.40 17.39
N ILE A 53 -0.41 17.19 17.70
CA ILE A 53 -1.23 16.92 18.88
C ILE A 53 -0.47 17.28 20.16
N SER A 54 0.78 16.81 20.30
CA SER A 54 1.62 17.14 21.45
C SER A 54 1.89 18.66 21.58
N LYS A 55 2.00 19.38 20.47
CA LYS A 55 2.08 20.84 20.48
C LYS A 55 0.75 21.51 20.87
N ALA A 56 -0.38 20.87 20.55
CA ALA A 56 -1.69 21.39 20.93
C ALA A 56 -1.92 21.34 22.44
N ASP A 57 -1.27 20.42 23.17
CA ASP A 57 -1.33 20.34 24.64
C ASP A 57 -0.78 21.58 25.35
N TYR A 58 -0.03 22.43 24.62
CA TYR A 58 0.45 23.73 25.12
C TYR A 58 -0.58 24.85 24.96
N LYS A 59 -1.71 24.60 24.29
CA LYS A 59 -2.77 25.58 24.05
C LYS A 59 -3.91 25.39 25.04
N PRO A 60 -4.71 26.45 25.30
CA PRO A 60 -5.94 26.30 26.09
C PRO A 60 -6.96 25.43 25.37
N SER A 61 -7.64 24.57 26.13
CA SER A 61 -8.76 23.79 25.66
C SER A 61 -10.08 24.45 26.07
N LEU A 62 -11.04 24.51 25.13
CA LEU A 62 -12.40 25.00 25.36
C LEU A 62 -13.39 23.87 25.16
N THR A 63 -14.09 23.49 26.21
CA THR A 63 -15.09 22.44 26.17
C THR A 63 -16.48 23.04 26.41
N LEU A 64 -17.40 22.81 25.49
CA LEU A 64 -18.80 23.08 25.64
C LEU A 64 -19.52 21.76 25.89
N SER A 65 -20.24 21.67 27.01
CA SER A 65 -21.06 20.49 27.35
C SER A 65 -22.49 20.89 27.68
N GLY A 66 -23.42 20.03 27.26
CA GLY A 66 -24.84 20.17 27.57
C GLY A 66 -25.40 18.82 27.92
N SER A 67 -26.18 18.75 29.00
CA SER A 67 -26.91 17.56 29.40
C SER A 67 -28.34 17.87 29.73
N LYS A 68 -29.22 17.00 29.31
CA LYS A 68 -30.63 17.02 29.71
C LYS A 68 -30.96 15.65 30.29
N SER A 69 -31.45 15.61 31.52
CA SER A 69 -31.99 14.41 32.15
C SER A 69 -33.47 14.52 32.33
N PHE A 70 -34.15 13.39 32.28
CA PHE A 70 -35.55 13.26 32.60
C PHE A 70 -35.61 12.43 33.89
N GLU A 71 -36.18 12.99 34.94
CA GLU A 71 -36.30 12.32 36.23
C GLU A 71 -37.79 12.11 36.54
N ASP A 72 -38.19 10.84 36.61
CA ASP A 72 -39.51 10.41 37.08
C ASP A 72 -39.35 9.95 38.54
N THR A 73 -39.80 10.80 39.46
CA THR A 73 -39.63 10.57 40.87
C THR A 73 -40.97 10.27 41.55
N ASN A 74 -41.09 9.02 42.03
CA ASN A 74 -42.23 8.56 42.83
C ASN A 74 -42.05 8.79 44.35
N LYS A 75 -41.01 9.55 44.74
CA LYS A 75 -40.73 9.80 46.15
C LYS A 75 -41.27 11.14 46.60
N LEU A 76 -42.13 11.13 47.59
CA LEU A 76 -42.52 12.30 48.33
C LEU A 76 -41.35 12.76 49.20
N THR A 77 -40.84 13.94 48.92
CA THR A 77 -39.79 14.56 49.74
C THR A 77 -40.28 15.85 50.32
N ASN A 78 -40.14 15.98 51.62
CA ASN A 78 -40.42 17.22 52.34
C ASN A 78 -39.23 17.51 53.28
N GLN A 79 -38.36 18.42 52.88
CA GLN A 79 -37.24 18.86 53.73
C GLN A 79 -37.55 20.10 54.57
N SER A 80 -38.69 20.75 54.35
CA SER A 80 -39.00 22.07 54.98
C SER A 80 -40.28 22.11 55.80
N GLY A 81 -40.91 20.95 56.09
CA GLY A 81 -42.10 20.89 56.95
C GLY A 81 -43.41 21.35 56.31
N GLY A 82 -43.48 21.59 55.00
CA GLY A 82 -44.69 21.83 54.24
C GLY A 82 -45.31 20.55 53.68
N ASP A 83 -46.38 20.66 52.90
CA ASP A 83 -46.98 19.48 52.25
C ASP A 83 -46.01 18.83 51.25
N ALA A 84 -45.90 17.52 51.35
CA ALA A 84 -45.09 16.76 50.45
C ALA A 84 -45.70 16.74 49.06
N SER A 85 -44.93 17.06 48.06
CA SER A 85 -45.35 17.03 46.63
C SER A 85 -44.40 16.18 45.79
N ILE A 86 -44.96 15.48 44.81
CA ILE A 86 -44.20 14.80 43.76
C ILE A 86 -43.99 15.84 42.65
N SER A 87 -42.75 16.10 42.30
CA SER A 87 -42.41 16.94 41.15
C SER A 87 -41.38 16.27 40.30
N ASP A 88 -41.71 16.07 39.04
CA ASP A 88 -40.72 15.65 38.06
C ASP A 88 -39.89 16.87 37.70
N VAL A 89 -38.58 16.67 37.71
CA VAL A 89 -37.59 17.70 37.38
C VAL A 89 -36.83 17.25 36.17
N ASP A 90 -36.95 18.02 35.10
CA ASP A 90 -36.16 17.79 33.87
C ASP A 90 -34.99 18.80 33.81
N PRO A 91 -33.90 18.53 34.54
CA PRO A 91 -32.83 19.49 34.61
C PRO A 91 -32.10 19.55 33.26
N PHE A 92 -31.89 20.77 32.78
CA PHE A 92 -30.99 21.05 31.66
C PHE A 92 -29.78 21.83 32.17
N THR A 93 -28.61 21.27 31.91
CA THR A 93 -27.34 21.90 32.32
C THR A 93 -26.47 22.17 31.10
N THR A 94 -26.02 23.42 30.95
CA THR A 94 -25.03 23.81 29.93
C THR A 94 -23.84 24.38 30.64
N SER A 95 -22.64 23.94 30.26
CA SER A 95 -21.40 24.47 30.81
C SER A 95 -20.37 24.75 29.71
N ILE A 96 -19.62 25.82 29.91
CA ILE A 96 -18.46 26.19 29.11
C ILE A 96 -17.24 26.11 30.04
N LYS A 97 -16.29 25.26 29.72
CA LYS A 97 -15.05 25.08 30.49
C LYS A 97 -13.86 25.49 29.63
N LEU A 98 -13.10 26.48 30.10
CA LEU A 98 -11.78 26.83 29.55
C LEU A 98 -10.72 26.29 30.50
N GLU A 99 -9.79 25.50 29.98
CA GLU A 99 -8.72 24.87 30.75
C GLU A 99 -7.38 25.12 30.11
N GLN A 100 -6.40 25.57 30.88
CA GLN A 100 -5.01 25.78 30.45
C GLN A 100 -4.08 25.15 31.47
N THR A 101 -3.32 24.13 31.04
CA THR A 101 -2.25 23.56 31.85
C THR A 101 -1.06 24.52 31.87
N LEU A 102 -0.71 25.01 33.04
CA LEU A 102 0.40 25.98 33.20
C LEU A 102 1.74 25.27 33.40
N LEU A 103 1.76 24.15 34.11
CA LEU A 103 2.97 23.41 34.44
C LEU A 103 2.72 21.90 34.30
N ASP A 104 3.48 21.24 33.41
CA ASP A 104 3.48 19.80 33.26
C ASP A 104 4.83 19.35 32.68
N TYR A 105 5.65 18.73 33.50
CA TYR A 105 6.97 18.22 33.09
C TYR A 105 6.89 17.04 32.12
N GLY A 106 5.79 16.29 32.12
CA GLY A 106 5.60 15.14 31.21
C GLY A 106 5.35 15.56 29.77
N ARG A 107 4.80 16.75 29.56
CA ARG A 107 4.42 17.28 28.25
C ARG A 107 5.63 17.51 27.33
N ASP A 108 6.72 18.07 27.86
CA ASP A 108 7.95 18.31 27.11
C ASP A 108 8.60 17.00 26.66
N LEU A 109 8.62 16.00 27.55
CA LEU A 109 9.14 14.66 27.25
C LEU A 109 8.27 13.93 26.20
N THR A 110 6.95 14.14 26.25
CA THR A 110 6.02 13.58 25.27
C THR A 110 6.25 14.20 23.88
N LEU A 111 6.45 15.51 23.81
CA LEU A 111 6.78 16.19 22.56
C LEU A 111 8.10 15.70 21.98
N GLU A 112 9.16 15.61 22.78
CA GLU A 112 10.47 15.10 22.35
C GLU A 112 10.39 13.65 21.87
N LYS A 113 9.65 12.79 22.59
CA LYS A 113 9.36 11.41 22.18
C LYS A 113 8.70 11.37 20.80
N ASN A 114 7.69 12.21 20.54
CA ASN A 114 6.96 12.19 19.27
C ASN A 114 7.81 12.77 18.13
N ILE A 115 8.67 13.76 18.39
CA ILE A 115 9.66 14.24 17.41
C ILE A 115 10.63 13.10 17.04
N THR A 116 11.16 12.39 18.03
CA THR A 116 12.04 11.24 17.79
C THR A 116 11.33 10.09 17.05
N ALA A 117 10.04 9.86 17.33
CA ALA A 117 9.22 8.88 16.62
C ALA A 117 9.01 9.26 15.15
N LEU A 118 8.84 10.55 14.85
CA LEU A 118 8.78 11.05 13.47
C LEU A 118 10.10 10.80 12.71
N ASP A 119 11.24 11.06 13.34
CA ASP A 119 12.54 10.77 12.71
C ASP A 119 12.75 9.27 12.49
N LEU A 120 12.29 8.43 13.41
CA LEU A 120 12.26 6.99 13.23
C LEU A 120 11.36 6.58 12.06
N ALA A 121 10.18 7.19 11.90
CA ALA A 121 9.28 6.91 10.78
C ALA A 121 9.93 7.27 9.44
N LYS A 122 10.63 8.41 9.35
CA LYS A 122 11.40 8.80 8.16
C LYS A 122 12.51 7.78 7.83
N ALA A 123 13.26 7.34 8.83
CA ALA A 123 14.31 6.33 8.64
C ALA A 123 13.73 4.97 8.18
N LYS A 124 12.56 4.58 8.70
CA LYS A 124 11.84 3.38 8.26
C LYS A 124 11.39 3.48 6.80
N LEU A 125 10.91 4.65 6.35
CA LEU A 125 10.56 4.85 4.95
C LEU A 125 11.78 4.62 4.04
N VAL A 126 12.94 5.22 4.34
CA VAL A 126 14.16 5.04 3.54
C VAL A 126 14.55 3.56 3.46
N LYS A 127 14.51 2.85 4.59
CA LYS A 127 14.75 1.41 4.60
C LYS A 127 13.75 0.66 3.71
N LYS A 128 12.47 1.00 3.82
CA LYS A 128 11.41 0.36 3.03
C LYS A 128 11.57 0.61 1.54
N GLU A 129 11.99 1.81 1.15
CA GLU A 129 12.30 2.16 -0.24
C GLU A 129 13.43 1.26 -0.78
N GLN A 130 14.52 1.11 -0.04
CA GLN A 130 15.62 0.24 -0.40
C GLN A 130 15.18 -1.22 -0.55
N ASP A 131 14.43 -1.74 0.41
CA ASP A 131 13.94 -3.13 0.41
C ASP A 131 13.03 -3.42 -0.81
N ILE A 132 12.15 -2.48 -1.14
CA ILE A 132 11.22 -2.62 -2.26
C ILE A 132 11.93 -2.49 -3.61
N LEU A 133 12.84 -1.53 -3.75
CA LEU A 133 13.64 -1.38 -4.97
C LEU A 133 14.53 -2.60 -5.20
N HIS A 134 15.13 -3.16 -4.15
CA HIS A 134 15.89 -4.41 -4.26
C HIS A 134 15.03 -5.57 -4.77
N LYS A 135 13.85 -5.76 -4.19
CA LYS A 135 12.90 -6.78 -4.66
C LYS A 135 12.47 -6.57 -6.11
N ALA A 136 12.32 -5.33 -6.54
CA ALA A 136 11.99 -5.02 -7.93
C ALA A 136 13.14 -5.37 -8.89
N ILE A 137 14.38 -5.12 -8.49
CA ILE A 137 15.59 -5.51 -9.25
C ILE A 137 15.65 -7.04 -9.38
N ASP A 138 15.48 -7.76 -8.27
CA ASP A 138 15.51 -9.22 -8.25
C ASP A 138 14.41 -9.81 -9.15
N ALA A 139 13.19 -9.28 -9.05
CA ALA A 139 12.06 -9.75 -9.87
C ALA A 139 12.31 -9.49 -11.36
N PHE A 140 12.83 -8.32 -11.72
CA PHE A 140 13.15 -7.96 -13.10
C PHE A 140 14.27 -8.84 -13.67
N THR A 141 15.35 -9.06 -12.89
CA THR A 141 16.47 -9.92 -13.30
C THR A 141 16.02 -11.37 -13.47
N ASN A 142 15.22 -11.89 -12.55
CA ASN A 142 14.64 -13.23 -12.65
C ASN A 142 13.73 -13.39 -13.88
N LEU A 143 12.98 -12.36 -14.23
CA LEU A 143 12.15 -12.37 -15.44
C LEU A 143 13.01 -12.49 -16.70
N ILE A 144 14.10 -11.72 -16.81
CA ILE A 144 15.04 -11.80 -17.93
C ILE A 144 15.66 -13.19 -18.00
N LEU A 145 16.17 -13.70 -16.87
CA LEU A 145 16.81 -15.01 -16.79
C LEU A 145 15.84 -16.12 -17.24
N THR A 146 14.60 -16.08 -16.75
CA THR A 146 13.58 -17.06 -17.12
C THR A 146 13.24 -17.01 -18.61
N ARG A 147 13.17 -15.82 -19.18
CA ARG A 147 12.91 -15.60 -20.61
C ARG A 147 14.04 -16.15 -21.47
N GLU A 148 15.29 -15.86 -21.12
CA GLU A 148 16.46 -16.39 -21.83
C GLU A 148 16.54 -17.94 -21.70
N THR A 149 16.26 -18.48 -20.52
CA THR A 149 16.20 -19.92 -20.31
C THR A 149 15.13 -20.58 -21.17
N LEU A 150 13.97 -19.95 -21.31
CA LEU A 150 12.91 -20.43 -22.19
C LEU A 150 13.34 -20.45 -23.66
N ASP A 151 14.00 -19.39 -24.13
CA ASP A 151 14.51 -19.30 -25.52
C ASP A 151 15.58 -20.39 -25.79
N ILE A 152 16.52 -20.58 -24.86
CA ILE A 152 17.53 -21.63 -24.94
C ILE A 152 16.87 -23.02 -25.01
N ASN A 153 15.91 -23.30 -24.12
CA ASN A 153 15.23 -24.58 -24.09
C ASN A 153 14.41 -24.84 -25.36
N ALA A 154 13.77 -23.80 -25.92
CA ALA A 154 13.07 -23.88 -27.19
C ALA A 154 14.01 -24.19 -28.36
N LYS A 155 15.20 -23.58 -28.39
CA LYS A 155 16.23 -23.86 -29.37
C LYS A 155 16.77 -25.29 -29.22
N ASN A 156 17.05 -25.74 -27.99
CA ASN A 156 17.49 -27.10 -27.72
C ASN A 156 16.44 -28.14 -28.15
N LEU A 157 15.16 -27.90 -27.86
CA LEU A 157 14.08 -28.79 -28.31
C LEU A 157 14.08 -28.91 -29.85
N ASN A 158 14.20 -27.80 -30.58
CA ASN A 158 14.27 -27.80 -32.04
C ASN A 158 15.48 -28.58 -32.57
N LEU A 159 16.65 -28.51 -31.89
CA LEU A 159 17.83 -29.29 -32.24
C LEU A 159 17.59 -30.78 -32.03
N LEU A 160 17.00 -31.18 -30.89
CA LEU A 160 16.72 -32.56 -30.59
C LEU A 160 15.68 -33.14 -31.58
N ILE A 161 14.63 -32.40 -31.93
CA ILE A 161 13.66 -32.85 -32.97
C ILE A 161 14.40 -33.11 -34.29
N ARG A 162 15.25 -32.22 -34.76
CA ARG A 162 16.02 -32.44 -35.99
C ARG A 162 16.99 -33.59 -35.88
N GLN A 163 17.56 -33.85 -34.70
CA GLN A 163 18.43 -35.02 -34.47
C GLN A 163 17.63 -36.30 -34.61
N VAL A 164 16.48 -36.41 -33.95
CA VAL A 164 15.59 -37.59 -34.08
C VAL A 164 15.14 -37.80 -35.51
N GLU A 165 14.75 -36.74 -36.25
CA GLU A 165 14.39 -36.82 -37.66
C GLU A 165 15.54 -37.38 -38.53
N ASN A 166 16.78 -36.88 -38.31
CA ASN A 166 17.96 -37.39 -39.00
C ASN A 166 18.25 -38.86 -38.67
N ASP A 167 18.14 -39.24 -37.40
CA ASP A 167 18.41 -40.59 -36.96
C ASP A 167 17.30 -41.55 -37.48
N GLN A 168 16.08 -41.06 -37.63
CA GLN A 168 15.02 -41.84 -38.29
C GLN A 168 15.35 -42.13 -39.78
N ILE A 169 15.85 -41.12 -40.52
CA ILE A 169 16.30 -41.30 -41.92
C ILE A 169 17.49 -42.26 -41.99
N ARG A 170 18.44 -42.17 -41.05
CA ARG A 170 19.60 -43.09 -41.00
C ARG A 170 19.19 -44.51 -40.68
N ARG A 171 18.19 -44.73 -39.80
CA ARG A 171 17.61 -46.02 -39.51
C ARG A 171 16.96 -46.62 -40.77
N ASP A 172 16.17 -45.83 -41.50
CA ASP A 172 15.49 -46.29 -42.71
C ASP A 172 16.46 -46.70 -43.83
N ARG A 173 17.66 -46.13 -43.79
CA ARG A 173 18.81 -46.51 -44.68
C ARG A 173 19.64 -47.65 -44.13
N GLY A 174 19.27 -48.23 -42.98
CA GLY A 174 20.02 -49.33 -42.36
C GLY A 174 21.38 -48.93 -41.72
N GLN A 175 21.60 -47.65 -41.46
CA GLN A 175 22.88 -47.13 -40.90
C GLN A 175 22.96 -47.20 -39.39
N ILE A 176 21.80 -47.22 -38.70
CA ILE A 176 21.67 -47.34 -37.25
C ILE A 176 20.59 -48.34 -36.88
N THR A 177 20.62 -48.85 -35.65
CA THR A 177 19.66 -49.83 -35.14
C THR A 177 18.42 -49.11 -34.55
N ASN A 178 17.32 -49.89 -34.33
CA ASN A 178 16.14 -49.36 -33.61
C ASN A 178 16.49 -48.96 -32.14
N THR A 179 17.48 -49.60 -31.55
CA THR A 179 17.96 -49.29 -30.20
C THR A 179 18.61 -47.93 -30.19
N ASP A 180 19.48 -47.62 -31.18
CA ASP A 180 20.13 -46.34 -31.31
C ASP A 180 19.15 -45.17 -31.51
N LEU A 181 18.09 -45.40 -32.33
CA LEU A 181 17.02 -44.43 -32.49
C LEU A 181 16.25 -44.17 -31.18
N ALA A 182 16.03 -45.19 -30.38
CA ALA A 182 15.30 -45.05 -29.12
C ALA A 182 16.12 -44.28 -28.03
N GLN A 183 17.42 -44.15 -28.24
CA GLN A 183 18.30 -43.42 -27.34
C GLN A 183 18.57 -41.98 -27.78
N SER A 184 18.23 -41.59 -28.99
CA SER A 184 18.37 -40.23 -29.49
C SER A 184 17.16 -39.36 -29.12
#